data_0a1339b04acaa6ede0c1e534b61ff402
#
_entry.id   0a1339b04acaa6ede0c1e534b61ff402
#
_cell.length_a   1.000
_cell.length_b   1.000
_cell.length_c   1.000
_cell.angle_alpha   90.00
_cell.angle_beta   90.00
_cell.angle_gamma   90.00
#
_symmetry.space_group_name_H-M   'P 1'
#
loop_
_entity.id
_entity.type
_entity.pdbx_description
1 polymer ?
#
loop_
_entity_poly.entity_id
_entity_poly.type
_entity_poly.pdbx_seq_one_letter_code
_entity_poly.pdbx_strand_id
1 'polypeptide(L)'
;LLTWKSELMSLNPVRKGEFVGYGKSFQANEDMTLGIVPVGYSHGYGRNLSNQGQVLIHGIFCPVIGTVNMNAIAVDVSLLTQPQPGDEVILIGNQGENEITVASFAETSHLVNYEMLTRLPCEIPRRVVD
;
A
#
# COMPACT_ATOMS: atom_id res chain seq x y z
N LEU A 1 -15.77 -9.70 8.38
CA LEU A 1 -14.41 -9.45 7.92
C LEU A 1 -14.30 -8.06 7.28
N LEU A 2 -13.23 -7.34 7.59
CA LEU A 2 -12.97 -6.01 7.05
C LEU A 2 -12.14 -6.13 5.75
N THR A 3 -12.59 -5.44 4.72
CA THR A 3 -11.83 -5.28 3.48
C THR A 3 -11.57 -3.81 3.25
N TRP A 4 -10.32 -3.45 2.99
CA TRP A 4 -9.92 -2.09 2.65
C TRP A 4 -9.22 -2.11 1.30
N LYS A 5 -9.83 -1.45 0.33
CA LYS A 5 -9.37 -1.43 -1.06
C LYS A 5 -9.12 -0.02 -1.55
N SER A 6 -8.23 0.07 -2.53
CA SER A 6 -8.03 1.26 -3.34
C SER A 6 -7.75 0.81 -4.77
N GLU A 7 -7.18 1.67 -5.58
CA GLU A 7 -6.79 1.33 -6.94
C GLU A 7 -5.55 2.10 -7.35
N LEU A 8 -4.82 1.57 -8.32
CA LEU A 8 -3.66 2.27 -8.84
C LEU A 8 -4.10 3.55 -9.54
N MET A 9 -3.47 4.66 -9.17
CA MET A 9 -3.74 5.97 -9.75
C MET A 9 -2.82 6.23 -10.94
N SER A 10 -1.55 5.85 -10.83
CA SER A 10 -0.57 6.06 -11.89
C SER A 10 0.59 5.09 -11.77
N LEU A 11 1.39 5.00 -12.83
CA LEU A 11 2.61 4.19 -12.89
C LEU A 11 3.77 5.11 -13.27
N ASN A 12 4.90 4.95 -12.59
CA ASN A 12 6.06 5.80 -12.77
C ASN A 12 7.33 4.96 -12.83
N PRO A 13 8.10 5.05 -13.92
CA PRO A 13 9.39 4.37 -13.98
C PRO A 13 10.40 5.10 -13.11
N VAL A 14 11.26 4.32 -12.43
CA VAL A 14 12.35 4.83 -11.61
C VAL A 14 13.60 4.11 -12.04
N ARG A 15 14.66 4.85 -12.30
CA ARG A 15 15.94 4.30 -12.74
C ARG A 15 16.84 4.00 -11.55
N LYS A 16 17.73 3.05 -11.72
CA LYS A 16 18.74 2.73 -10.73
C LYS A 16 19.46 3.99 -10.26
N GLY A 17 19.56 4.16 -8.95
CA GLY A 17 20.22 5.31 -8.33
C GLY A 17 19.32 6.49 -8.02
N GLU A 18 18.11 6.52 -8.60
CA GLU A 18 17.17 7.61 -8.29
C GLU A 18 16.59 7.43 -6.89
N PHE A 19 16.26 8.55 -6.25
CA PHE A 19 15.61 8.55 -4.95
C PHE A 19 14.10 8.65 -5.12
N VAL A 20 13.37 8.00 -4.21
CA VAL A 20 11.91 7.98 -4.18
C VAL A 20 11.44 8.57 -2.87
N GLY A 21 10.39 9.37 -2.95
CA GLY A 21 9.74 9.89 -1.78
C GLY A 21 10.38 11.14 -1.22
N TYR A 22 9.69 11.72 -0.29
CA TYR A 22 10.11 12.93 0.37
C TYR A 22 11.30 12.63 1.29
N GLY A 23 12.30 13.50 1.27
CA GLY A 23 13.48 13.30 2.11
C GLY A 23 14.41 12.20 1.66
N LYS A 24 14.28 11.74 0.42
CA LYS A 24 15.12 10.67 -0.13
C LYS A 24 15.06 9.40 0.70
N SER A 25 13.86 9.00 1.10
CA SER A 25 13.63 7.88 2.00
C SER A 25 13.93 6.50 1.40
N PHE A 26 14.09 6.41 0.09
CA PHE A 26 14.43 5.18 -0.62
C PHE A 26 15.24 5.50 -1.86
N GLN A 27 16.29 4.70 -2.10
CA GLN A 27 17.07 4.79 -3.33
C GLN A 27 16.93 3.48 -4.11
N ALA A 28 16.60 3.58 -5.39
CA ALA A 28 16.41 2.40 -6.22
C ALA A 28 17.74 1.70 -6.49
N ASN A 29 17.82 0.40 -6.21
CA ASN A 29 19.00 -0.42 -6.46
C ASN A 29 19.06 -0.91 -7.91
N GLU A 30 17.96 -0.85 -8.61
CA GLU A 30 17.85 -1.25 -10.02
C GLU A 30 16.65 -0.50 -10.62
N ASP A 31 16.50 -0.58 -11.94
CA ASP A 31 15.34 0.01 -12.59
C ASP A 31 14.07 -0.65 -12.09
N MET A 32 13.07 0.15 -11.75
CA MET A 32 11.84 -0.36 -11.19
C MET A 32 10.64 0.48 -11.66
N THR A 33 9.44 -0.06 -11.49
CA THR A 33 8.20 0.66 -11.75
C THR A 33 7.46 0.83 -10.45
N LEU A 34 7.08 2.07 -10.14
CA LEU A 34 6.28 2.36 -8.95
C LEU A 34 4.84 2.65 -9.34
N GLY A 35 3.92 2.08 -8.58
CA GLY A 35 2.52 2.43 -8.66
C GLY A 35 2.19 3.41 -7.55
N ILE A 36 1.38 4.41 -7.86
CA ILE A 36 0.89 5.36 -6.86
C ILE A 36 -0.53 4.96 -6.48
N VAL A 37 -0.76 4.83 -5.18
CA VAL A 37 -2.07 4.48 -4.61
C VAL A 37 -2.57 5.67 -3.82
N PRO A 38 -3.80 6.16 -4.07
CA PRO A 38 -4.31 7.38 -3.41
C PRO A 38 -4.82 7.09 -1.99
N VAL A 39 -3.92 6.61 -1.13
CA VAL A 39 -4.20 6.37 0.28
C VAL A 39 -2.94 6.72 1.07
N GLY A 40 -3.12 7.35 2.20
CA GLY A 40 -1.99 7.76 3.03
C GLY A 40 -2.39 7.92 4.49
N TYR A 41 -1.57 8.64 5.26
CA TYR A 41 -1.81 8.71 6.70
C TYR A 41 -3.08 9.48 7.07
N SER A 42 -3.57 10.37 6.22
CA SER A 42 -4.88 11.03 6.45
C SER A 42 -6.04 10.05 6.38
N HIS A 43 -5.85 8.88 5.79
CA HIS A 43 -6.86 7.83 5.65
C HIS A 43 -6.66 6.69 6.64
N GLY A 44 -5.66 6.79 7.53
CA GLY A 44 -5.38 5.75 8.51
C GLY A 44 -4.24 4.82 8.16
N TYR A 45 -3.61 4.99 6.99
CA TYR A 45 -2.41 4.22 6.62
C TYR A 45 -1.19 4.87 7.27
N GLY A 46 -0.73 4.31 8.37
CA GLY A 46 0.25 4.95 9.24
C GLY A 46 1.62 5.20 8.60
N ARG A 47 2.27 6.27 9.01
CA ARG A 47 3.61 6.64 8.51
C ARG A 47 4.68 5.61 8.89
N ASN A 48 4.44 4.84 9.95
CA ASN A 48 5.33 3.75 10.36
C ASN A 48 5.35 2.59 9.36
N LEU A 49 4.45 2.58 8.38
CA LEU A 49 4.46 1.62 7.28
C LEU A 49 5.39 2.04 6.13
N SER A 50 6.04 3.19 6.23
CA SER A 50 7.02 3.64 5.25
C SER A 50 8.12 2.60 5.08
N ASN A 51 8.37 2.18 3.84
CA ASN A 51 9.34 1.13 3.49
C ASN A 51 9.08 -0.24 4.16
N GLN A 52 7.93 -0.45 4.78
CA GLN A 52 7.65 -1.69 5.51
C GLN A 52 6.33 -2.35 5.14
N GLY A 53 5.33 -1.57 4.75
CA GLY A 53 4.02 -2.10 4.42
C GLY A 53 4.01 -2.87 3.11
N GLN A 54 2.93 -3.64 2.90
CA GLN A 54 2.68 -4.36 1.65
C GLN A 54 1.24 -4.21 1.27
N VAL A 55 0.97 -4.22 -0.04
CA VAL A 55 -0.38 -4.27 -0.58
C VAL A 55 -0.46 -5.44 -1.55
N LEU A 56 -1.68 -5.85 -1.91
CA LEU A 56 -1.91 -6.87 -2.93
C LEU A 56 -2.43 -6.25 -4.20
N ILE A 57 -1.77 -6.55 -5.32
CA ILE A 57 -2.21 -6.16 -6.66
C ILE A 57 -2.01 -7.37 -7.55
N HIS A 58 -3.02 -7.76 -8.32
CA HIS A 58 -2.98 -8.98 -9.15
C HIS A 58 -2.67 -10.24 -8.33
N GLY A 59 -3.05 -10.27 -7.04
CA GLY A 59 -2.75 -11.39 -6.16
C GLY A 59 -1.30 -11.47 -5.71
N ILE A 60 -0.49 -10.46 -5.98
CA ILE A 60 0.94 -10.42 -5.67
C ILE A 60 1.21 -9.36 -4.62
N PHE A 61 2.03 -9.68 -3.62
CA PHE A 61 2.45 -8.72 -2.61
C PHE A 61 3.39 -7.69 -3.22
N CYS A 62 3.03 -6.42 -3.10
CA CYS A 62 3.82 -5.29 -3.57
C CYS A 62 4.26 -4.44 -2.38
N PRO A 63 5.56 -4.26 -2.16
CA PRO A 63 6.04 -3.52 -0.99
C PRO A 63 5.82 -2.01 -1.15
N VAL A 64 5.55 -1.35 -0.04
CA VAL A 64 5.51 0.10 0.04
C VAL A 64 6.94 0.63 -0.01
N ILE A 65 7.18 1.59 -0.89
CA ILE A 65 8.49 2.17 -1.13
C ILE A 65 8.47 3.64 -0.68
N GLY A 66 9.45 4.01 0.11
CA GLY A 66 9.58 5.38 0.59
C GLY A 66 8.63 5.72 1.72
N THR A 67 8.50 7.00 2.00
CA THR A 67 7.68 7.50 3.09
C THR A 67 6.21 7.54 2.72
N VAL A 68 5.35 7.10 3.64
CA VAL A 68 3.91 7.25 3.49
C VAL A 68 3.58 8.74 3.56
N ASN A 69 2.94 9.25 2.52
CA ASN A 69 2.52 10.65 2.44
C ASN A 69 1.09 10.82 2.97
N MET A 70 0.64 12.06 3.04
CA MET A 70 -0.70 12.35 3.57
C MET A 70 -1.81 11.66 2.78
N ASN A 71 -1.73 11.68 1.44
CA ASN A 71 -2.80 11.21 0.56
C ASN A 71 -2.36 10.12 -0.43
N ALA A 72 -1.12 9.66 -0.36
CA ALA A 72 -0.61 8.70 -1.34
C ALA A 72 0.51 7.85 -0.78
N ILE A 73 0.62 6.64 -1.31
CA ILE A 73 1.78 5.77 -1.10
C ILE A 73 2.31 5.34 -2.46
N ALA A 74 3.60 5.03 -2.51
CA ALA A 74 4.22 4.42 -3.67
C ALA A 74 4.50 2.95 -3.37
N VAL A 75 4.19 2.07 -4.32
CA VAL A 75 4.41 0.64 -4.18
C VAL A 75 5.20 0.12 -5.36
N ASP A 76 6.05 -0.89 -5.13
CA ASP A 76 6.83 -1.50 -6.20
C ASP A 76 5.98 -2.52 -6.95
N VAL A 77 5.67 -2.20 -8.21
CA VAL A 77 4.86 -3.07 -9.07
C VAL A 77 5.69 -3.75 -10.16
N SER A 78 7.01 -3.77 -10.00
CA SER A 78 7.93 -4.31 -11.02
C SER A 78 7.69 -5.78 -11.32
N LEU A 79 7.17 -6.56 -10.38
CA LEU A 79 6.88 -7.98 -10.56
C LEU A 79 5.55 -8.26 -11.26
N LEU A 80 4.72 -7.24 -11.45
CA LEU A 80 3.40 -7.42 -12.05
C LEU A 80 3.52 -7.48 -13.57
N THR A 81 2.66 -8.31 -14.19
CA THR A 81 2.51 -8.36 -15.65
C THR A 81 1.49 -7.31 -16.05
N GLN A 82 1.92 -6.32 -16.82
CA GLN A 82 1.05 -5.27 -17.37
C GLN A 82 0.17 -4.58 -16.32
N PRO A 83 0.75 -4.01 -15.24
CA PRO A 83 -0.06 -3.23 -14.31
C PRO A 83 -0.60 -1.99 -15.01
N GLN A 84 -1.81 -1.57 -14.64
CA GLN A 84 -2.50 -0.43 -15.26
C GLN A 84 -3.17 0.43 -14.21
N PRO A 85 -3.31 1.75 -14.47
CA PRO A 85 -4.16 2.57 -13.61
C PRO A 85 -5.57 2.00 -13.55
N GLY A 86 -6.18 2.01 -12.37
CA GLY A 86 -7.48 1.39 -12.13
C GLY A 86 -7.41 -0.03 -11.57
N ASP A 87 -6.24 -0.67 -11.59
CA ASP A 87 -6.08 -2.01 -11.01
C ASP A 87 -6.37 -1.97 -9.51
N GLU A 88 -7.12 -2.98 -9.04
CA GLU A 88 -7.51 -3.06 -7.63
C GLU A 88 -6.30 -3.26 -6.73
N VAL A 89 -6.24 -2.49 -5.65
CA VAL A 89 -5.21 -2.58 -4.62
C VAL A 89 -5.89 -2.98 -3.31
N ILE A 90 -5.45 -4.08 -2.73
CA ILE A 90 -5.95 -4.54 -1.43
C ILE A 90 -4.97 -4.11 -0.35
N LEU A 91 -5.47 -3.33 0.61
CA LEU A 91 -4.71 -2.91 1.78
C LEU A 91 -4.95 -3.87 2.94
N ILE A 92 -6.18 -4.32 3.08
CA ILE A 92 -6.60 -5.39 4.00
C ILE A 92 -7.65 -6.22 3.25
N GLY A 93 -7.49 -7.52 3.19
CA GLY A 93 -8.42 -8.41 2.51
C GLY A 93 -7.71 -9.44 1.65
N ASN A 94 -8.49 -10.12 0.81
CA ASN A 94 -7.99 -11.19 -0.06
C ASN A 94 -7.93 -10.74 -1.51
N GLN A 95 -6.96 -11.30 -2.23
CA GLN A 95 -6.89 -11.18 -3.67
C GLN A 95 -6.20 -12.43 -4.20
N GLY A 96 -6.89 -13.20 -5.02
CA GLY A 96 -6.39 -14.50 -5.45
C GLY A 96 -6.19 -15.44 -4.27
N GLU A 97 -5.01 -16.02 -4.15
CA GLU A 97 -4.66 -16.93 -3.06
C GLU A 97 -3.99 -16.24 -1.87
N ASN A 98 -3.76 -14.94 -1.96
CA ASN A 98 -3.06 -14.18 -0.93
C ASN A 98 -4.02 -13.29 -0.15
N GLU A 99 -3.64 -12.98 1.08
CA GLU A 99 -4.46 -12.21 2.00
C GLU A 99 -3.60 -11.31 2.88
N ILE A 100 -4.11 -10.11 3.15
CA ILE A 100 -3.56 -9.23 4.19
C ILE A 100 -4.65 -9.13 5.26
N THR A 101 -4.39 -9.70 6.43
CA THR A 101 -5.34 -9.66 7.54
C THR A 101 -5.12 -8.40 8.38
N VAL A 102 -6.13 -8.03 9.17
CA VAL A 102 -5.99 -6.96 10.15
C VAL A 102 -4.84 -7.28 11.10
N ALA A 103 -4.69 -8.54 11.50
CA ALA A 103 -3.59 -8.95 12.39
C ALA A 103 -2.22 -8.76 11.75
N SER A 104 -2.03 -9.18 10.49
CA SER A 104 -0.75 -9.01 9.81
C SER A 104 -0.45 -7.55 9.53
N PHE A 105 -1.47 -6.76 9.20
CA PHE A 105 -1.32 -5.32 9.03
C PHE A 105 -0.86 -4.67 10.35
N ALA A 106 -1.49 -5.04 11.45
CA ALA A 106 -1.15 -4.53 12.77
C ALA A 106 0.27 -4.92 13.21
N GLU A 107 0.70 -6.15 12.92
CA GLU A 107 2.06 -6.59 13.20
C GLU A 107 3.10 -5.75 12.45
N THR A 108 2.87 -5.53 11.16
CA THR A 108 3.78 -4.74 10.34
C THR A 108 3.87 -3.30 10.83
N SER A 109 2.74 -2.74 11.25
CA SER A 109 2.67 -1.35 11.70
C SER A 109 2.94 -1.18 13.19
N HIS A 110 3.12 -2.28 13.94
CA HIS A 110 3.27 -2.27 15.40
C HIS A 110 2.06 -1.69 16.12
N LEU A 111 0.86 -1.85 15.52
CA LEU A 111 -0.40 -1.42 16.12
C LEU A 111 -1.21 -2.65 16.53
N VAL A 112 -2.00 -2.51 17.58
CA VAL A 112 -2.98 -3.53 17.91
C VAL A 112 -4.21 -3.38 17.02
N ASN A 113 -4.91 -4.49 16.77
CA ASN A 113 -6.07 -4.50 15.85
C ASN A 113 -7.10 -3.43 16.19
N TYR A 114 -7.37 -3.25 17.47
CA TYR A 114 -8.31 -2.24 17.94
C TYR A 114 -7.89 -0.84 17.50
N GLU A 115 -6.63 -0.47 17.69
CA GLU A 115 -6.13 0.85 17.34
C GLU A 115 -6.19 1.07 15.83
N MET A 116 -5.86 0.06 15.04
CA MET A 116 -5.92 0.15 13.58
C MET A 116 -7.33 0.45 13.11
N LEU A 117 -8.34 -0.23 13.65
CA LEU A 117 -9.74 -0.03 13.27
C LEU A 117 -10.25 1.36 13.67
N THR A 118 -9.80 1.89 14.80
CA THR A 118 -10.23 3.22 15.26
C THR A 118 -9.58 4.35 14.46
N ARG A 119 -8.51 4.07 13.74
CA ARG A 119 -7.83 5.07 12.91
C ARG A 119 -8.49 5.31 11.57
N LEU A 120 -9.35 4.42 11.11
CA LEU A 120 -10.01 4.58 9.82
C LEU A 120 -11.03 5.72 9.87
N PRO A 121 -10.90 6.73 8.99
CA PRO A 121 -11.88 7.83 8.95
C PRO A 121 -13.28 7.33 8.60
N CYS A 122 -14.28 8.00 9.14
CA CYS A 122 -15.68 7.62 8.91
C CYS A 122 -16.10 7.75 7.45
N GLU A 123 -15.49 8.66 6.71
CA GLU A 123 -15.81 8.89 5.29
C GLU A 123 -15.26 7.82 4.36
N ILE A 124 -14.38 6.93 4.83
CA ILE A 124 -13.92 5.82 4.02
C ILE A 124 -14.99 4.74 4.01
N PRO A 125 -15.47 4.34 2.81
CA PRO A 125 -16.46 3.26 2.75
C PRO A 125 -15.90 1.98 3.38
N ARG A 126 -16.71 1.36 4.23
CA ARG A 126 -16.36 0.13 4.91
C ARG A 126 -17.33 -0.95 4.52
N ARG A 127 -16.83 -2.12 4.19
CA ARG A 127 -17.63 -3.28 3.85
C ARG A 127 -17.24 -4.45 4.72
N VAL A 128 -18.23 -5.06 5.36
CA VAL A 128 -18.04 -6.29 6.11
C VAL A 128 -18.36 -7.45 5.17
N VAL A 129 -17.43 -8.39 5.08
CA VAL A 129 -17.55 -9.55 4.20
C VAL A 129 -17.50 -10.81 5.07
N ASP A 130 -18.47 -11.68 4.87
CA ASP A 130 -18.55 -12.96 5.60
C ASP A 130 -17.57 -13.99 5.04
#